data_5217b2225d3663d19a8a572f6c69aea2
#
_entry.id   5217b2225d3663d19a8a572f6c69aea2
#
_cell.length_a   1.000
_cell.length_b   1.000
_cell.length_c   1.000
_cell.angle_alpha   90.00
_cell.angle_beta   90.00
_cell.angle_gamma   90.00
#
_symmetry.space_group_name_H-M   'P 1'
#
loop_
_entity.id
_entity.type
_entity.pdbx_description
1 polymer ?
#
loop_
_entity_poly.entity_id
_entity_poly.type
_entity_poly.pdbx_seq_one_letter_code
_entity_poly.pdbx_strand_id
1 'polypeptide(L)'
;MMAQTEFKELIYKGVGALVFLVAIGFGYPENLVAGSAPENPETVLPARPAIIRTGLSQAAGSPEMPFWLHANRDGRIPLYSRTNTLFFGEYHTVLLRNSERFGMDAGLQLDARASDAGNMLGFTQLYVHLMTVGWQLSAGRFYDTIGLNSGYLTTGSMLMSRNAQQPWKLRLSTPDFLPVPLTGGAVSFRARWSEALLTDDRFVHRARVHQKYLYLRVRPVPQLDLIAGIVHNLMWGGTHPDRGRLHTSFNDYLRDVLALPDDAASGNITPKGNGLGGYDFGVQYRAGNWTAGAWRLFFIEDGTAMNLRSPWDGVWGAWLDLHDPQRPRRLVHYITYEHINTKWQDGGGYKAIGRARFYTHRVWRDGWVHHGQTLGTPLILVDPSKMGTEEQLLVNNMILGHHIGVAGHAGSALSWEMMAIYSRNYGICRDQTSGGSCGGSAEEPVWERSDYVPYHTLRRDRYSFLLRLSMPLERLFPTLMSSLPGSRNTAGAATVHTDTVEEGRNGHGGHGGYSGSSLSQRSSSADRPAFGRAAPAPVHGMQVFISAALDAGEFHDRPLIGVEAGVSLTW
;
A
#
# COMPACT_ATOMS: atom_id res chain seq x y z
N MET A 1 15.45 5.36 27.21
CA MET A 1 16.87 5.63 26.99
C MET A 1 17.53 4.63 26.04
N MET A 2 17.26 3.31 26.12
CA MET A 2 17.78 2.31 25.15
C MET A 2 17.29 2.50 23.70
N ALA A 3 16.02 2.87 23.47
CA ALA A 3 15.46 3.08 22.13
C ALA A 3 16.14 4.22 21.34
N GLN A 4 16.69 5.23 22.01
CA GLN A 4 17.41 6.33 21.35
C GLN A 4 18.78 5.92 20.78
N THR A 5 19.44 4.96 21.40
CA THR A 5 20.77 4.52 20.95
C THR A 5 20.66 3.66 19.69
N GLU A 6 19.65 2.83 19.56
CA GLU A 6 19.44 1.96 18.40
C GLU A 6 18.86 2.73 17.20
N PHE A 7 18.05 3.75 17.44
CA PHE A 7 17.61 4.66 16.39
C PHE A 7 18.80 5.45 15.81
N LYS A 8 19.75 5.84 16.66
CA LYS A 8 21.03 6.44 16.20
C LYS A 8 21.86 5.45 15.37
N GLU A 9 21.97 4.19 15.78
CA GLU A 9 22.68 3.16 14.99
C GLU A 9 22.00 2.89 13.63
N LEU A 10 20.66 2.89 13.58
CA LEU A 10 19.91 2.77 12.34
C LEU A 10 20.20 3.95 11.39
N ILE A 11 20.25 5.17 11.95
CA ILE A 11 20.60 6.38 11.19
C ILE A 11 22.06 6.33 10.71
N TYR A 12 23.01 5.96 11.55
CA TYR A 12 24.43 5.93 11.16
C TYR A 12 24.71 4.87 10.08
N LYS A 13 24.06 3.72 10.13
CA LYS A 13 24.21 2.65 9.12
C LYS A 13 23.45 2.96 7.83
N GLY A 14 22.32 3.68 7.92
CA GLY A 14 21.57 4.17 6.75
C GLY A 14 22.22 5.35 6.04
N VAL A 15 22.85 6.25 6.80
CA VAL A 15 23.53 7.45 6.26
C VAL A 15 24.73 7.08 5.39
N GLY A 16 25.46 6.00 5.70
CA GLY A 16 26.57 5.54 4.86
C GLY A 16 26.13 5.13 3.44
N ALA A 17 24.99 4.45 3.32
CA ALA A 17 24.38 4.10 2.03
C ALA A 17 23.76 5.32 1.34
N LEU A 18 23.28 6.29 2.11
CA LEU A 18 22.71 7.55 1.63
C LEU A 18 23.77 8.42 0.94
N VAL A 19 24.99 8.52 1.52
CA VAL A 19 26.11 9.28 0.95
C VAL A 19 26.52 8.71 -0.41
N PHE A 20 26.46 7.41 -0.61
CA PHE A 20 26.80 6.77 -1.88
C PHE A 20 25.74 7.04 -2.97
N LEU A 21 24.44 7.04 -2.61
CA LEU A 21 23.34 7.34 -3.54
C LEU A 21 23.22 8.84 -3.85
N VAL A 22 23.50 9.70 -2.87
CA VAL A 22 23.53 11.16 -3.05
C VAL A 22 24.70 11.56 -3.95
N ALA A 23 25.84 10.88 -3.85
CA ALA A 23 26.99 11.13 -4.74
C ALA A 23 26.69 10.80 -6.22
N ILE A 24 25.79 9.86 -6.50
CA ILE A 24 25.32 9.57 -7.86
C ILE A 24 24.29 10.61 -8.34
N GLY A 25 23.54 11.24 -7.42
CA GLY A 25 22.49 12.21 -7.74
C GLY A 25 22.96 13.64 -8.03
N PHE A 26 24.18 14.01 -7.62
CA PHE A 26 24.69 15.39 -7.78
C PHE A 26 25.31 15.70 -9.16
N GLY A 27 25.29 14.76 -10.09
CA GLY A 27 25.82 14.94 -11.46
C GLY A 27 24.84 15.52 -12.48
N TYR A 28 23.76 16.18 -12.08
CA TYR A 28 22.84 16.82 -13.03
C TYR A 28 23.42 18.15 -13.55
N PRO A 29 23.65 18.30 -14.87
CA PRO A 29 24.04 19.58 -15.43
C PRO A 29 22.86 20.57 -15.31
N GLU A 30 23.11 21.75 -14.79
CA GLU A 30 22.16 22.82 -14.52
C GLU A 30 21.38 23.34 -15.76
N ASN A 31 21.66 22.85 -16.96
CA ASN A 31 21.22 23.46 -18.22
C ASN A 31 19.99 22.82 -18.87
N LEU A 32 19.22 21.95 -18.22
CA LEU A 32 18.06 21.27 -18.84
C LEU A 32 16.68 21.77 -18.38
N VAL A 33 16.62 22.92 -17.69
CA VAL A 33 15.35 23.61 -17.41
C VAL A 33 15.44 25.05 -17.93
N ALA A 34 15.49 25.19 -19.25
CA ALA A 34 15.27 26.48 -19.90
C ALA A 34 13.76 26.71 -20.08
N GLY A 35 13.06 26.96 -18.99
CA GLY A 35 11.78 27.63 -18.94
C GLY A 35 11.96 28.85 -18.07
N SER A 36 11.83 30.05 -18.65
CA SER A 36 12.01 31.37 -18.08
C SER A 36 11.67 31.44 -16.60
N ALA A 37 12.69 31.74 -15.77
CA ALA A 37 12.52 32.08 -14.36
C ALA A 37 11.67 33.36 -14.24
N PRO A 38 10.70 33.43 -13.33
CA PRO A 38 10.05 34.69 -12.99
C PRO A 38 11.05 35.57 -12.25
N GLU A 39 11.16 36.83 -12.69
CA GLU A 39 12.04 37.88 -12.17
C GLU A 39 11.62 38.41 -10.80
N ASN A 40 11.35 37.53 -9.80
CA ASN A 40 11.22 38.02 -8.42
C ASN A 40 11.51 36.91 -7.41
N PRO A 41 12.66 36.96 -6.67
CA PRO A 41 13.09 35.87 -5.79
C PRO A 41 12.42 35.85 -4.42
N GLU A 42 11.42 36.67 -4.12
CA GLU A 42 10.85 36.81 -2.75
C GLU A 42 9.37 36.49 -2.57
N THR A 43 8.73 35.76 -3.44
CA THR A 43 7.40 35.22 -3.11
C THR A 43 7.54 33.90 -2.38
N VAL A 44 7.71 33.96 -1.05
CA VAL A 44 7.39 32.86 -0.14
C VAL A 44 5.92 32.50 -0.40
N LEU A 45 5.70 31.39 -1.10
CA LEU A 45 4.33 30.88 -1.29
C LEU A 45 3.73 30.66 0.09
N PRO A 46 2.52 31.17 0.38
CA PRO A 46 1.91 31.00 1.68
C PRO A 46 1.84 29.53 2.03
N ALA A 47 2.22 29.21 3.27
CA ALA A 47 2.08 27.86 3.79
C ALA A 47 0.64 27.39 3.52
N ARG A 48 0.45 26.23 2.89
CA ARG A 48 -0.88 25.67 2.69
C ARG A 48 -1.52 25.49 4.06
N PRO A 49 -2.82 25.76 4.20
CA PRO A 49 -3.49 25.54 5.46
C PRO A 49 -3.29 24.10 5.91
N ALA A 50 -3.10 23.93 7.20
CA ALA A 50 -3.06 22.60 7.79
C ALA A 50 -4.36 21.86 7.49
N ILE A 51 -4.26 20.56 7.19
CA ILE A 51 -5.43 19.69 7.08
C ILE A 51 -5.63 19.04 8.44
N ILE A 52 -6.80 19.25 9.02
CA ILE A 52 -7.24 18.58 10.24
C ILE A 52 -8.40 17.67 9.88
N ARG A 53 -8.33 16.43 10.32
CA ARG A 53 -9.41 15.47 10.12
C ARG A 53 -9.67 14.72 11.41
N THR A 54 -10.92 14.64 11.81
CA THR A 54 -11.33 13.79 12.93
C THR A 54 -12.46 12.89 12.50
N GLY A 55 -12.65 11.79 13.20
CA GLY A 55 -13.78 10.93 12.92
C GLY A 55 -14.02 9.90 14.01
N LEU A 56 -15.23 9.38 13.98
CA LEU A 56 -15.71 8.33 14.85
C LEU A 56 -16.40 7.29 13.99
N SER A 57 -16.09 6.02 14.21
CA SER A 57 -16.84 4.92 13.60
C SER A 57 -17.14 3.84 14.62
N GLN A 58 -18.27 3.17 14.41
CA GLN A 58 -18.70 1.98 15.14
C GLN A 58 -18.88 0.85 14.15
N ALA A 59 -18.19 -0.26 14.38
CA ALA A 59 -18.36 -1.48 13.62
C ALA A 59 -18.87 -2.61 14.53
N ALA A 60 -19.73 -3.46 14.00
CA ALA A 60 -20.22 -4.65 14.67
C ALA A 60 -20.34 -5.81 13.68
N GLY A 61 -19.93 -7.01 14.10
CA GLY A 61 -20.01 -8.24 13.32
C GLY A 61 -20.58 -9.41 14.16
N SER A 62 -21.13 -10.39 13.50
CA SER A 62 -21.65 -11.59 14.15
C SER A 62 -21.37 -12.83 13.29
N PRO A 63 -20.72 -13.86 13.84
CA PRO A 63 -20.08 -13.96 15.16
C PRO A 63 -18.80 -13.10 15.30
N GLU A 64 -18.20 -12.65 14.19
CA GLU A 64 -16.98 -11.87 14.08
C GLU A 64 -17.13 -10.82 12.97
N MET A 65 -16.13 -9.92 12.84
CA MET A 65 -16.11 -8.96 11.73
C MET A 65 -15.87 -9.68 10.40
N PRO A 66 -16.71 -9.45 9.38
CA PRO A 66 -16.42 -9.91 8.02
C PRO A 66 -15.12 -9.32 7.48
N PHE A 67 -14.51 -10.02 6.54
CA PHE A 67 -13.21 -9.74 5.94
C PHE A 67 -12.99 -8.25 5.58
N TRP A 68 -13.91 -7.66 4.83
CA TRP A 68 -13.74 -6.28 4.36
C TRP A 68 -13.88 -5.21 5.44
N LEU A 69 -14.39 -5.53 6.63
CA LEU A 69 -14.43 -4.58 7.74
C LEU A 69 -13.10 -4.47 8.48
N HIS A 70 -12.21 -5.46 8.39
CA HIS A 70 -10.88 -5.41 9.01
C HIS A 70 -9.71 -5.34 8.00
N ALA A 71 -9.87 -5.86 6.78
CA ALA A 71 -8.82 -5.92 5.77
C ALA A 71 -8.39 -4.53 5.27
N ASN A 72 -7.08 -4.31 5.09
CA ASN A 72 -6.47 -3.07 4.61
C ASN A 72 -6.86 -1.82 5.43
N ARG A 73 -6.99 -1.97 6.75
CA ARG A 73 -7.37 -0.93 7.71
C ARG A 73 -6.22 -0.49 8.62
N ASP A 74 -4.95 -0.72 8.22
CA ASP A 74 -3.75 -0.34 8.97
C ASP A 74 -3.69 -0.94 10.40
N GLY A 75 -4.25 -2.14 10.59
CA GLY A 75 -4.33 -2.79 11.90
C GLY A 75 -5.30 -2.14 12.89
N ARG A 76 -6.13 -1.19 12.46
CA ARG A 76 -7.03 -0.42 13.32
C ARG A 76 -8.23 -1.24 13.79
N ILE A 77 -8.64 -2.26 13.04
CA ILE A 77 -9.69 -3.21 13.42
C ILE A 77 -9.03 -4.58 13.60
N PRO A 78 -9.11 -5.19 14.80
CA PRO A 78 -8.50 -6.48 15.07
C PRO A 78 -9.20 -7.61 14.30
N LEU A 79 -8.41 -8.64 13.95
CA LEU A 79 -8.98 -9.92 13.54
C LEU A 79 -9.81 -10.51 14.69
N TYR A 80 -10.86 -11.25 14.36
CA TYR A 80 -11.71 -11.98 15.31
C TYR A 80 -12.43 -11.11 16.34
N SER A 81 -12.52 -9.79 16.14
CA SER A 81 -13.35 -8.91 16.97
C SER A 81 -14.81 -8.95 16.53
N ARG A 82 -15.74 -8.68 17.48
CA ARG A 82 -17.18 -8.54 17.21
C ARG A 82 -17.61 -7.08 17.18
N THR A 83 -16.98 -6.27 18.03
CA THR A 83 -17.33 -4.84 18.15
C THR A 83 -16.07 -4.01 18.12
N ASN A 84 -16.15 -2.87 17.47
CA ASN A 84 -15.04 -1.95 17.38
C ASN A 84 -15.55 -0.51 17.30
N THR A 85 -15.21 0.30 18.28
CA THR A 85 -15.43 1.75 18.29
C THR A 85 -14.08 2.41 18.08
N LEU A 86 -13.95 3.22 17.04
CA LEU A 86 -12.72 3.88 16.66
C LEU A 86 -12.93 5.38 16.58
N PHE A 87 -12.21 6.13 17.38
CA PHE A 87 -12.01 7.56 17.24
C PHE A 87 -10.64 7.84 16.66
N PHE A 88 -10.53 8.81 15.74
CA PHE A 88 -9.24 9.25 15.22
C PHE A 88 -9.17 10.76 15.08
N GLY A 89 -7.96 11.29 15.27
CA GLY A 89 -7.59 12.67 14.95
C GLY A 89 -6.33 12.66 14.08
N GLU A 90 -6.40 13.35 12.96
CA GLU A 90 -5.31 13.46 11.98
C GLU A 90 -4.98 14.93 11.77
N TYR A 91 -3.70 15.24 11.74
CA TYR A 91 -3.16 16.56 11.44
C TYR A 91 -2.02 16.42 10.42
N HIS A 92 -2.09 17.18 9.36
CA HIS A 92 -1.04 17.27 8.35
C HIS A 92 -0.76 18.73 8.03
N THR A 93 0.51 19.11 7.94
CA THR A 93 0.91 20.47 7.61
C THR A 93 2.18 20.52 6.78
N VAL A 94 2.27 21.51 5.91
CA VAL A 94 3.50 21.88 5.23
C VAL A 94 4.28 22.82 6.14
N LEU A 95 5.43 22.36 6.65
CA LEU A 95 6.29 23.14 7.55
C LEU A 95 7.15 24.15 6.80
N LEU A 96 7.62 23.78 5.62
CA LEU A 96 8.49 24.62 4.81
C LEU A 96 8.29 24.32 3.32
N ARG A 97 8.18 25.36 2.51
CA ARG A 97 8.20 25.28 1.06
C ARG A 97 8.92 26.48 0.50
N ASN A 98 10.20 26.33 0.22
CA ASN A 98 11.03 27.43 -0.29
C ASN A 98 10.99 27.54 -1.81
N SER A 99 10.73 26.44 -2.51
CA SER A 99 10.66 26.39 -3.96
C SER A 99 9.99 25.06 -4.37
N GLU A 100 9.77 24.85 -5.67
CA GLU A 100 9.37 23.53 -6.17
C GLU A 100 10.43 22.44 -5.93
N ARG A 101 11.67 22.86 -5.64
CA ARG A 101 12.83 21.98 -5.43
C ARG A 101 13.02 21.52 -4.00
N PHE A 102 12.51 22.27 -3.00
CA PHE A 102 12.66 21.93 -1.59
C PHE A 102 11.36 22.13 -0.82
N GLY A 103 10.98 21.13 -0.05
CA GLY A 103 9.81 21.18 0.82
C GLY A 103 9.98 20.28 2.04
N MET A 104 9.25 20.61 3.09
CA MET A 104 9.13 19.80 4.32
C MET A 104 7.68 19.76 4.76
N ASP A 105 7.16 18.58 4.99
CA ASP A 105 5.84 18.36 5.59
C ASP A 105 5.92 17.40 6.77
N ALA A 106 4.93 17.48 7.64
CA ALA A 106 4.79 16.59 8.78
C ALA A 106 3.31 16.22 8.98
N GLY A 107 3.09 15.05 9.54
CA GLY A 107 1.76 14.58 9.85
C GLY A 107 1.73 13.68 11.07
N LEU A 108 0.60 13.67 11.74
CA LEU A 108 0.30 12.76 12.83
C LEU A 108 -1.14 12.26 12.72
N GLN A 109 -1.38 11.04 13.14
CA GLN A 109 -2.71 10.49 13.36
C GLN A 109 -2.70 9.72 14.67
N LEU A 110 -3.56 10.13 15.59
CA LEU A 110 -3.82 9.45 16.86
C LEU A 110 -5.13 8.68 16.73
N ASP A 111 -5.09 7.41 17.06
CA ASP A 111 -6.27 6.55 17.11
C ASP A 111 -6.52 6.08 18.55
N ALA A 112 -7.79 6.14 18.97
CA ALA A 112 -8.30 5.52 20.18
C ALA A 112 -9.36 4.50 19.79
N ARG A 113 -9.15 3.23 20.19
CA ARG A 113 -10.03 2.12 19.87
C ARG A 113 -10.50 1.43 21.15
N ALA A 114 -11.80 1.17 21.22
CA ALA A 114 -12.41 0.26 22.17
C ALA A 114 -12.98 -0.94 21.41
N SER A 115 -12.56 -2.16 21.76
CA SER A 115 -12.96 -3.39 21.09
C SER A 115 -13.01 -4.55 22.10
N ASP A 116 -13.86 -5.55 21.85
CA ASP A 116 -13.88 -6.81 22.60
C ASP A 116 -12.59 -7.61 22.44
N ALA A 117 -11.81 -7.38 21.37
CA ALA A 117 -10.48 -7.97 21.17
C ALA A 117 -9.33 -7.10 21.71
N GLY A 118 -9.63 -6.08 22.54
CA GLY A 118 -8.65 -5.22 23.20
C GLY A 118 -8.70 -3.76 22.78
N ASN A 119 -8.37 -2.89 23.73
CA ASN A 119 -8.33 -1.45 23.55
C ASN A 119 -6.96 -1.01 23.00
N MET A 120 -6.93 0.12 22.30
CA MET A 120 -5.71 0.72 21.77
C MET A 120 -5.79 2.24 21.88
N LEU A 121 -4.68 2.85 22.28
CA LEU A 121 -4.43 4.27 22.11
C LEU A 121 -3.02 4.42 21.54
N GLY A 122 -2.88 5.04 20.39
CA GLY A 122 -1.56 5.16 19.78
C GLY A 122 -1.54 5.91 18.47
N PHE A 123 -0.33 6.21 18.01
CA PHE A 123 -0.11 6.84 16.72
C PHE A 123 -0.14 5.80 15.60
N THR A 124 -1.10 5.92 14.70
CA THR A 124 -1.12 5.17 13.45
C THR A 124 -0.19 5.84 12.42
N GLN A 125 -0.07 7.17 12.48
CA GLN A 125 0.92 7.93 11.74
C GLN A 125 1.61 8.94 12.67
N LEU A 126 2.92 9.10 12.48
CA LEU A 126 3.74 10.19 13.02
C LEU A 126 5.00 10.29 12.18
N TYR A 127 5.11 11.33 11.36
CA TYR A 127 6.17 11.40 10.36
C TYR A 127 6.59 12.82 9.99
N VAL A 128 7.78 12.89 9.38
CA VAL A 128 8.29 14.06 8.66
C VAL A 128 8.78 13.61 7.29
N HIS A 129 8.48 14.40 6.27
CA HIS A 129 8.98 14.25 4.90
C HIS A 129 9.80 15.46 4.50
N LEU A 130 10.98 15.21 3.94
CA LEU A 130 11.85 16.19 3.30
C LEU A 130 11.86 15.89 1.80
N MET A 131 11.50 16.86 0.97
CA MET A 131 11.46 16.73 -0.48
C MET A 131 12.51 17.63 -1.13
N THR A 132 13.28 17.08 -2.05
CA THR A 132 14.26 17.84 -2.82
C THR A 132 14.49 17.22 -4.20
N VAL A 133 14.42 18.03 -5.26
CA VAL A 133 14.74 17.62 -6.64
C VAL A 133 14.11 16.27 -7.05
N GLY A 134 12.85 16.05 -6.66
CA GLY A 134 12.11 14.83 -6.96
C GLY A 134 12.40 13.64 -6.04
N TRP A 135 13.32 13.77 -5.08
CA TRP A 135 13.56 12.79 -4.02
C TRP A 135 12.84 13.17 -2.74
N GLN A 136 12.44 12.17 -1.97
CA GLN A 136 11.82 12.33 -0.67
C GLN A 136 12.53 11.45 0.35
N LEU A 137 13.02 12.08 1.42
CA LEU A 137 13.46 11.41 2.64
C LEU A 137 12.31 11.47 3.65
N SER A 138 11.90 10.32 4.17
CA SER A 138 10.81 10.19 5.11
C SER A 138 11.27 9.49 6.37
N ALA A 139 10.90 10.00 7.54
CA ALA A 139 11.20 9.38 8.83
C ALA A 139 9.94 9.31 9.67
N GLY A 140 9.68 8.14 10.29
CA GLY A 140 8.52 7.94 11.15
C GLY A 140 7.68 6.72 10.79
N ARG A 141 6.41 6.78 11.20
CA ARG A 141 5.37 5.81 10.84
C ARG A 141 4.35 6.52 9.96
N PHE A 142 4.11 6.03 8.78
CA PHE A 142 3.18 6.60 7.81
C PHE A 142 2.63 5.52 6.90
N TYR A 143 1.46 5.77 6.32
CA TYR A 143 0.83 4.87 5.37
C TYR A 143 1.73 4.65 4.16
N ASP A 144 1.88 3.38 3.79
CA ASP A 144 2.83 3.01 2.75
C ASP A 144 2.42 1.69 2.07
N THR A 145 2.65 1.62 0.78
CA THR A 145 2.37 0.44 -0.03
C THR A 145 3.49 0.21 -1.04
N ILE A 146 3.69 -1.02 -1.46
CA ILE A 146 4.66 -1.40 -2.48
C ILE A 146 3.98 -2.31 -3.50
N GLY A 147 4.14 -1.99 -4.79
CA GLY A 147 3.56 -2.73 -5.91
C GLY A 147 2.61 -1.88 -6.75
N LEU A 148 2.33 -2.32 -7.96
CA LEU A 148 1.39 -1.66 -8.86
C LEU A 148 -0.07 -1.89 -8.45
N ASN A 149 -0.38 -2.97 -7.75
CA ASN A 149 -1.72 -3.26 -7.23
C ASN A 149 -2.03 -2.61 -5.87
N SER A 150 -1.37 -1.53 -5.52
CA SER A 150 -1.63 -0.75 -4.31
C SER A 150 -2.74 0.29 -4.47
N GLY A 151 -3.48 0.20 -5.56
CA GLY A 151 -4.50 1.17 -5.94
C GLY A 151 -5.83 1.05 -5.20
N TYR A 152 -6.75 1.91 -5.59
CA TYR A 152 -8.08 2.05 -5.01
C TYR A 152 -8.95 0.80 -5.25
N LEU A 153 -9.67 0.35 -4.23
CA LEU A 153 -10.58 -0.82 -4.23
C LEU A 153 -9.90 -2.15 -4.63
N THR A 154 -8.62 -2.32 -4.32
CA THR A 154 -7.89 -3.57 -4.55
C THR A 154 -7.81 -4.41 -3.28
N THR A 155 -7.40 -5.67 -3.41
CA THR A 155 -7.16 -6.57 -2.27
C THR A 155 -5.91 -6.20 -1.45
N GLY A 156 -5.16 -5.18 -1.89
CA GLY A 156 -3.87 -4.82 -1.32
C GLY A 156 -2.70 -5.60 -1.91
N SER A 157 -1.53 -5.01 -1.86
CA SER A 157 -0.33 -5.60 -2.42
C SER A 157 0.15 -6.83 -1.64
N MET A 158 0.61 -7.85 -2.34
CA MET A 158 1.33 -8.97 -1.72
C MET A 158 2.70 -8.56 -1.16
N LEU A 159 3.28 -7.46 -1.61
CA LEU A 159 4.61 -7.01 -1.21
C LEU A 159 4.57 -6.17 0.06
N MET A 160 3.68 -5.20 0.12
CA MET A 160 3.34 -4.39 1.30
C MET A 160 2.03 -3.66 1.06
N SER A 161 1.08 -3.84 1.96
CA SER A 161 -0.26 -3.26 1.91
C SER A 161 -0.55 -2.39 3.14
N ARG A 162 -1.78 -1.92 3.25
CA ARG A 162 -2.31 -1.23 4.43
C ARG A 162 -3.03 -2.19 5.40
N ASN A 163 -2.77 -3.50 5.32
CA ASN A 163 -3.44 -4.47 6.19
C ASN A 163 -2.93 -4.38 7.64
N ALA A 164 -1.62 -4.51 7.85
CA ALA A 164 -1.01 -4.37 9.17
C ALA A 164 -0.73 -2.91 9.54
N GLN A 165 -0.59 -2.65 10.83
CA GLN A 165 -0.01 -1.39 11.31
C GLN A 165 1.38 -1.20 10.70
N GLN A 166 1.64 -0.02 10.14
CA GLN A 166 2.91 0.27 9.50
C GLN A 166 4.06 0.29 10.53
N PRO A 167 5.24 -0.26 10.22
CA PRO A 167 6.41 -0.16 11.09
C PRO A 167 7.03 1.25 11.06
N TRP A 168 7.79 1.59 12.10
CA TRP A 168 8.65 2.76 12.11
C TRP A 168 9.75 2.59 11.07
N LYS A 169 9.96 3.60 10.21
CA LYS A 169 10.89 3.47 9.08
C LYS A 169 11.60 4.78 8.72
N LEU A 170 12.77 4.61 8.12
CA LEU A 170 13.48 5.62 7.35
C LEU A 170 13.40 5.22 5.87
N ARG A 171 12.95 6.13 5.00
CA ARG A 171 12.75 5.85 3.57
C ARG A 171 13.31 6.98 2.72
N LEU A 172 14.18 6.63 1.77
CA LEU A 172 14.53 7.47 0.63
C LEU A 172 13.80 6.94 -0.59
N SER A 173 13.07 7.78 -1.29
CA SER A 173 12.32 7.38 -2.48
C SER A 173 12.12 8.54 -3.44
N THR A 174 11.79 8.21 -4.69
CA THR A 174 11.16 9.15 -5.60
C THR A 174 9.64 8.98 -5.46
N PRO A 175 8.89 9.99 -4.99
CA PRO A 175 7.44 9.88 -4.83
C PRO A 175 6.72 9.57 -6.15
N ASP A 176 7.24 10.09 -7.25
CA ASP A 176 6.74 9.87 -8.61
C ASP A 176 7.86 9.40 -9.54
N PHE A 177 7.52 9.11 -10.79
CA PHE A 177 8.49 8.79 -11.82
C PHE A 177 9.29 10.02 -12.23
N LEU A 178 10.61 9.97 -12.04
CA LEU A 178 11.55 10.99 -12.47
C LEU A 178 12.02 10.71 -13.91
N PRO A 179 12.03 11.72 -14.78
CA PRO A 179 12.51 11.53 -16.15
C PRO A 179 14.02 11.20 -16.15
N VAL A 180 14.41 10.26 -17.00
CA VAL A 180 15.82 9.98 -17.27
C VAL A 180 16.34 11.08 -18.19
N PRO A 181 17.46 11.75 -17.87
CA PRO A 181 18.07 12.75 -18.75
C PRO A 181 18.31 12.22 -20.16
N LEU A 182 18.26 13.10 -21.14
CA LEU A 182 18.51 12.81 -22.56
C LEU A 182 17.45 11.92 -23.26
N THR A 183 16.40 11.49 -22.58
CA THR A 183 15.33 10.67 -23.20
C THR A 183 14.12 11.48 -23.69
N GLY A 184 14.15 12.82 -23.55
CA GLY A 184 13.01 13.67 -23.88
C GLY A 184 11.74 13.36 -23.07
N GLY A 185 11.88 12.71 -21.89
CA GLY A 185 10.76 12.28 -21.06
C GLY A 185 10.12 10.93 -21.48
N ALA A 186 10.64 10.29 -22.53
CA ALA A 186 10.16 8.98 -22.97
C ALA A 186 10.45 7.87 -21.96
N VAL A 187 11.54 8.00 -21.18
CA VAL A 187 11.91 7.07 -20.12
C VAL A 187 11.93 7.79 -18.80
N SER A 188 11.37 7.16 -17.76
CA SER A 188 11.42 7.66 -16.39
C SER A 188 11.57 6.49 -15.42
N PHE A 189 12.07 6.79 -14.21
CA PHE A 189 12.27 5.78 -13.18
C PHE A 189 11.61 6.18 -11.87
N ARG A 190 11.29 5.20 -11.06
CA ARG A 190 10.85 5.34 -9.68
C ARG A 190 11.64 4.39 -8.81
N ALA A 191 12.22 4.90 -7.72
CA ALA A 191 13.11 4.12 -6.87
C ALA A 191 12.79 4.32 -5.38
N ARG A 192 13.14 3.31 -4.57
CA ARG A 192 13.02 3.34 -3.12
C ARG A 192 14.16 2.56 -2.47
N TRP A 193 14.55 3.05 -1.30
CA TRP A 193 15.36 2.39 -0.29
C TRP A 193 14.79 2.71 1.08
N SER A 194 14.51 1.71 1.90
CA SER A 194 13.86 1.91 3.19
C SER A 194 14.35 0.89 4.21
N GLU A 195 14.52 1.34 5.45
CA GLU A 195 14.79 0.52 6.63
C GLU A 195 13.68 0.70 7.64
N ALA A 196 13.10 -0.40 8.11
CA ALA A 196 12.02 -0.41 9.07
C ALA A 196 12.33 -1.30 10.28
N LEU A 197 11.72 -0.99 11.42
CA LEU A 197 11.83 -1.73 12.67
C LEU A 197 10.46 -2.30 13.05
N LEU A 198 10.38 -3.61 13.24
CA LEU A 198 9.20 -4.27 13.77
C LEU A 198 9.22 -4.20 15.30
N THR A 199 8.14 -3.66 15.88
CA THR A 199 8.09 -3.29 17.32
C THR A 199 7.07 -4.10 18.11
N ASP A 200 6.50 -5.12 17.49
CA ASP A 200 5.57 -6.06 18.10
C ASP A 200 6.29 -7.14 18.95
N ASP A 201 5.52 -7.87 19.76
CA ASP A 201 5.99 -8.99 20.59
C ASP A 201 6.13 -10.25 19.74
N ARG A 202 7.16 -10.27 18.89
CA ARG A 202 7.44 -11.33 17.95
C ARG A 202 8.54 -12.26 18.45
N PHE A 203 8.62 -13.48 17.89
CA PHE A 203 9.60 -14.51 18.25
C PHE A 203 11.06 -14.02 18.10
N VAL A 204 11.37 -13.35 16.99
CA VAL A 204 12.65 -12.65 16.85
C VAL A 204 12.44 -11.18 17.15
N HIS A 205 12.73 -10.77 18.38
CA HIS A 205 12.53 -9.41 18.85
C HIS A 205 13.29 -8.38 18.01
N ARG A 206 12.64 -7.25 17.70
CA ARG A 206 13.24 -6.13 16.97
C ARG A 206 13.84 -6.53 15.62
N ALA A 207 13.20 -7.46 14.93
CA ALA A 207 13.54 -7.76 13.54
C ALA A 207 13.39 -6.50 12.69
N ARG A 208 14.23 -6.37 11.66
CA ARG A 208 14.26 -5.23 10.75
C ARG A 208 13.75 -5.65 9.39
N VAL A 209 13.22 -4.69 8.64
CA VAL A 209 12.76 -4.90 7.27
C VAL A 209 13.42 -3.89 6.38
N HIS A 210 14.28 -4.39 5.48
CA HIS A 210 14.79 -3.64 4.35
C HIS A 210 13.81 -3.74 3.19
N GLN A 211 13.57 -2.63 2.47
CA GLN A 211 12.69 -2.62 1.31
C GLN A 211 13.30 -1.75 0.23
N LYS A 212 13.41 -2.30 -0.98
CA LYS A 212 13.85 -1.54 -2.15
C LYS A 212 13.08 -1.94 -3.39
N TYR A 213 12.96 -1.00 -4.30
CA TYR A 213 12.48 -1.25 -5.65
C TYR A 213 13.09 -0.29 -6.66
N LEU A 214 13.07 -0.73 -7.90
CA LEU A 214 13.31 0.10 -9.08
C LEU A 214 12.23 -0.22 -10.11
N TYR A 215 11.47 0.80 -10.52
CA TYR A 215 10.54 0.75 -11.64
C TYR A 215 11.06 1.63 -12.76
N LEU A 216 10.95 1.16 -13.99
CA LEU A 216 11.15 1.93 -15.20
C LEU A 216 9.80 2.10 -15.89
N ARG A 217 9.53 3.31 -16.37
CA ARG A 217 8.36 3.62 -17.19
C ARG A 217 8.86 4.10 -18.55
N VAL A 218 8.38 3.47 -19.61
CA VAL A 218 8.60 3.87 -21.01
C VAL A 218 7.29 4.39 -21.56
N ARG A 219 7.33 5.55 -22.19
CA ARG A 219 6.19 6.23 -22.82
C ARG A 219 6.41 6.35 -24.33
N PRO A 220 6.06 5.31 -25.13
CA PRO A 220 6.26 5.33 -26.59
C PRO A 220 5.42 6.41 -27.28
N VAL A 221 4.22 6.65 -26.76
CA VAL A 221 3.32 7.73 -27.17
C VAL A 221 2.72 8.38 -25.92
N PRO A 222 2.25 9.65 -25.97
CA PRO A 222 1.77 10.36 -24.78
C PRO A 222 0.66 9.64 -24.01
N GLN A 223 -0.12 8.80 -24.68
CA GLN A 223 -1.24 8.07 -24.10
C GLN A 223 -0.85 6.77 -23.43
N LEU A 224 0.31 6.15 -23.78
CA LEU A 224 0.67 4.81 -23.38
C LEU A 224 1.89 4.81 -22.45
N ASP A 225 1.73 4.29 -21.23
CA ASP A 225 2.82 3.96 -20.32
C ASP A 225 3.00 2.43 -20.25
N LEU A 226 4.24 2.00 -20.44
CA LEU A 226 4.70 0.63 -20.17
C LEU A 226 5.60 0.69 -18.94
N ILE A 227 5.32 -0.13 -17.93
CA ILE A 227 6.02 -0.12 -16.64
C ILE A 227 6.58 -1.50 -16.36
N ALA A 228 7.83 -1.54 -15.95
CA ALA A 228 8.48 -2.76 -15.46
C ALA A 228 9.24 -2.45 -14.18
N GLY A 229 9.13 -3.31 -13.19
CA GLY A 229 9.76 -3.11 -11.88
C GLY A 229 10.30 -4.40 -11.27
N ILE A 230 11.30 -4.22 -10.44
CA ILE A 230 11.82 -5.23 -9.53
C ILE A 230 11.67 -4.72 -8.11
N VAL A 231 11.13 -5.57 -7.24
CA VAL A 231 10.95 -5.28 -5.82
C VAL A 231 11.65 -6.35 -5.01
N HIS A 232 12.36 -5.94 -3.96
CA HIS A 232 12.97 -6.84 -3.00
C HIS A 232 12.77 -6.29 -1.59
N ASN A 233 12.13 -7.08 -0.75
CA ASN A 233 11.98 -6.87 0.67
C ASN A 233 12.74 -7.95 1.42
N LEU A 234 13.38 -7.61 2.54
CA LEU A 234 14.22 -8.51 3.31
C LEU A 234 13.96 -8.28 4.80
N MET A 235 13.56 -9.32 5.52
CA MET A 235 13.57 -9.32 6.98
C MET A 235 14.93 -9.82 7.47
N TRP A 236 15.55 -9.08 8.39
CA TRP A 236 16.91 -9.34 8.84
C TRP A 236 17.15 -8.89 10.28
N GLY A 237 18.25 -9.35 10.88
CA GLY A 237 18.65 -8.96 12.23
C GLY A 237 17.61 -9.32 13.29
N GLY A 238 17.67 -8.61 14.41
CA GLY A 238 16.85 -8.87 15.59
C GLY A 238 17.54 -9.80 16.60
N THR A 239 16.83 -10.18 17.65
CA THR A 239 17.30 -11.07 18.71
C THR A 239 16.43 -12.31 18.79
N HIS A 240 16.99 -13.45 18.41
CA HIS A 240 16.35 -14.75 18.51
C HIS A 240 16.49 -15.29 19.95
N PRO A 241 15.46 -15.91 20.56
CA PRO A 241 15.53 -16.39 21.94
C PRO A 241 16.73 -17.32 22.20
N ASP A 242 16.95 -18.31 21.33
CA ASP A 242 18.00 -19.32 21.54
C ASP A 242 19.34 -18.97 20.89
N ARG A 243 19.35 -18.13 19.84
CA ARG A 243 20.57 -17.84 19.03
C ARG A 243 21.18 -16.47 19.35
N GLY A 244 20.52 -15.67 20.20
CA GLY A 244 20.94 -14.29 20.47
C GLY A 244 20.78 -13.36 19.27
N ARG A 245 21.66 -12.37 19.15
CA ARG A 245 21.60 -11.36 18.06
C ARG A 245 21.92 -11.99 16.72
N LEU A 246 21.02 -11.79 15.75
CA LEU A 246 21.15 -12.27 14.37
C LEU A 246 21.81 -11.21 13.50
N HIS A 247 22.74 -11.62 12.61
CA HIS A 247 23.31 -10.81 11.53
C HIS A 247 23.68 -9.38 11.96
N THR A 248 24.80 -9.23 12.61
CA THR A 248 25.20 -7.96 13.24
C THR A 248 26.23 -7.16 12.44
N SER A 249 26.92 -7.78 11.47
CA SER A 249 27.95 -7.09 10.72
C SER A 249 27.35 -6.32 9.53
N PHE A 250 27.99 -5.20 9.18
CA PHE A 250 27.60 -4.41 8.00
C PHE A 250 27.84 -5.19 6.70
N ASN A 251 28.82 -6.06 6.67
CA ASN A 251 29.07 -6.91 5.51
C ASN A 251 27.96 -7.94 5.26
N ASP A 252 27.46 -8.59 6.34
CA ASP A 252 26.29 -9.48 6.24
C ASP A 252 25.07 -8.72 5.73
N TYR A 253 24.81 -7.53 6.30
CA TYR A 253 23.73 -6.66 5.83
C TYR A 253 23.83 -6.34 4.34
N LEU A 254 25.01 -5.91 3.86
CA LEU A 254 25.19 -5.61 2.43
C LEU A 254 24.98 -6.84 1.55
N ARG A 255 25.48 -8.00 1.97
CA ARG A 255 25.32 -9.26 1.21
C ARG A 255 23.84 -9.64 1.11
N ASP A 256 23.12 -9.59 2.22
CA ASP A 256 21.69 -9.90 2.28
C ASP A 256 20.86 -8.91 1.43
N VAL A 257 21.15 -7.62 1.57
CA VAL A 257 20.47 -6.57 0.81
C VAL A 257 20.76 -6.69 -0.69
N LEU A 258 21.98 -7.04 -1.09
CA LEU A 258 22.33 -7.23 -2.49
C LEU A 258 21.95 -8.63 -3.01
N ALA A 259 21.34 -9.47 -2.16
CA ALA A 259 21.01 -10.87 -2.48
C ALA A 259 22.23 -11.69 -2.94
N LEU A 260 23.40 -11.41 -2.35
CA LEU A 260 24.64 -12.14 -2.68
C LEU A 260 24.69 -13.48 -1.94
N PRO A 261 25.12 -14.56 -2.59
CA PRO A 261 25.22 -15.88 -1.97
C PRO A 261 26.20 -15.87 -0.79
N ASP A 262 25.89 -16.65 0.24
CA ASP A 262 26.62 -16.67 1.50
C ASP A 262 28.00 -17.34 1.40
N ASP A 263 28.12 -18.38 0.57
CA ASP A 263 29.38 -19.05 0.21
C ASP A 263 29.27 -19.74 -1.15
N ALA A 264 30.12 -19.38 -2.06
CA ALA A 264 30.22 -20.05 -3.35
C ALA A 264 30.64 -21.54 -3.24
N ALA A 265 31.21 -21.94 -2.09
CA ALA A 265 31.66 -23.29 -1.81
C ALA A 265 30.55 -24.24 -1.29
N SER A 266 29.47 -23.70 -0.71
CA SER A 266 28.41 -24.52 -0.10
C SER A 266 27.21 -24.76 -1.03
N GLY A 267 27.18 -24.13 -2.22
CA GLY A 267 26.04 -24.23 -3.13
C GLY A 267 24.75 -23.57 -2.60
N ASN A 268 24.80 -22.95 -1.45
CA ASN A 268 23.66 -22.28 -0.81
C ASN A 268 23.52 -20.85 -1.37
N ILE A 269 22.55 -20.67 -2.25
CA ILE A 269 22.28 -19.39 -2.92
C ILE A 269 21.34 -18.50 -2.07
N THR A 270 20.89 -18.98 -0.92
CA THR A 270 19.91 -18.24 -0.09
C THR A 270 20.61 -17.21 0.78
N PRO A 271 20.18 -15.93 0.74
CA PRO A 271 20.57 -14.92 1.74
C PRO A 271 20.26 -15.39 3.15
N LYS A 272 21.02 -14.94 4.15
CA LYS A 272 20.76 -15.26 5.56
C LYS A 272 19.47 -14.67 6.10
N GLY A 273 18.89 -13.67 5.44
CA GLY A 273 17.62 -13.04 5.78
C GLY A 273 16.41 -13.75 5.19
N ASN A 274 15.21 -13.33 5.61
CA ASN A 274 13.94 -13.77 5.02
C ASN A 274 13.53 -12.81 3.89
N GLY A 275 13.75 -13.19 2.64
CA GLY A 275 13.48 -12.37 1.47
C GLY A 275 12.11 -12.64 0.86
N LEU A 276 11.46 -11.58 0.38
CA LEU A 276 10.36 -11.66 -0.58
C LEU A 276 10.43 -10.51 -1.58
N GLY A 277 9.88 -10.72 -2.74
CA GLY A 277 9.91 -9.70 -3.78
C GLY A 277 9.05 -10.04 -4.97
N GLY A 278 9.38 -9.46 -6.12
CA GLY A 278 8.68 -9.78 -7.35
C GLY A 278 9.15 -8.98 -8.54
N TYR A 279 8.77 -9.49 -9.70
CA TYR A 279 8.78 -8.73 -10.95
C TYR A 279 7.37 -8.19 -11.17
N ASP A 280 7.26 -6.87 -11.35
CA ASP A 280 5.99 -6.16 -11.39
C ASP A 280 5.88 -5.38 -12.70
N PHE A 281 4.91 -5.72 -13.53
CA PHE A 281 4.71 -5.15 -14.85
C PHE A 281 3.36 -4.47 -14.93
N GLY A 282 3.30 -3.35 -15.66
CA GLY A 282 2.08 -2.60 -15.87
C GLY A 282 1.99 -2.00 -17.26
N VAL A 283 0.78 -1.86 -17.73
CA VAL A 283 0.43 -1.07 -18.91
C VAL A 283 -0.71 -0.14 -18.55
N GLN A 284 -0.62 1.12 -18.96
CA GLN A 284 -1.66 2.12 -18.75
C GLN A 284 -1.88 2.90 -20.03
N TYR A 285 -3.14 3.04 -20.45
CA TYR A 285 -3.54 3.84 -21.59
C TYR A 285 -4.52 4.93 -21.16
N ARG A 286 -4.29 6.17 -21.61
CA ARG A 286 -5.09 7.35 -21.32
C ARG A 286 -5.81 7.82 -22.59
N ALA A 287 -7.13 7.85 -22.54
CA ALA A 287 -7.97 8.54 -23.52
C ALA A 287 -8.55 9.83 -22.91
N GLY A 288 -9.26 10.64 -23.71
CA GLY A 288 -9.76 11.94 -23.25
C GLY A 288 -10.66 11.86 -22.02
N ASN A 289 -11.50 10.84 -21.92
CA ASN A 289 -12.51 10.69 -20.87
C ASN A 289 -12.45 9.37 -20.10
N TRP A 290 -11.40 8.56 -20.30
CA TRP A 290 -11.13 7.36 -19.51
C TRP A 290 -9.64 7.02 -19.46
N THR A 291 -9.25 6.31 -18.44
CA THR A 291 -7.93 5.70 -18.32
C THR A 291 -8.11 4.23 -17.95
N ALA A 292 -7.40 3.35 -18.59
CA ALA A 292 -7.40 1.93 -18.25
C ALA A 292 -5.97 1.43 -18.06
N GLY A 293 -5.82 0.41 -17.24
CA GLY A 293 -4.55 -0.24 -17.03
C GLY A 293 -4.70 -1.70 -16.67
N ALA A 294 -3.60 -2.42 -16.81
CA ALA A 294 -3.47 -3.79 -16.37
C ALA A 294 -2.08 -4.00 -15.76
N TRP A 295 -1.98 -4.91 -14.81
CA TRP A 295 -0.71 -5.24 -14.16
C TRP A 295 -0.55 -6.72 -13.92
N ARG A 296 0.70 -7.13 -13.74
CA ARG A 296 1.10 -8.49 -13.39
C ARG A 296 2.25 -8.44 -12.40
N LEU A 297 2.01 -8.91 -11.18
CA LEU A 297 3.04 -9.20 -10.20
C LEU A 297 3.39 -10.70 -10.25
N PHE A 298 4.63 -11.03 -10.56
CA PHE A 298 5.21 -12.34 -10.30
C PHE A 298 5.79 -12.32 -8.90
N PHE A 299 5.15 -13.03 -7.97
CA PHE A 299 5.58 -13.03 -6.57
C PHE A 299 6.71 -14.03 -6.34
N ILE A 300 7.73 -13.60 -5.62
CA ILE A 300 8.99 -14.33 -5.39
C ILE A 300 9.30 -14.28 -3.91
N GLU A 301 9.47 -15.42 -3.26
CA GLU A 301 9.93 -15.49 -1.86
C GLU A 301 11.21 -16.30 -1.70
N ASP A 302 11.53 -17.15 -2.64
CA ASP A 302 12.75 -17.97 -2.65
C ASP A 302 13.62 -17.63 -3.88
N GLY A 303 14.93 -17.74 -3.73
CA GLY A 303 15.89 -17.55 -4.82
C GLY A 303 15.63 -18.43 -6.06
N THR A 304 15.05 -19.61 -5.85
CA THR A 304 14.65 -20.49 -6.96
C THR A 304 13.47 -19.94 -7.75
N ALA A 305 12.57 -19.19 -7.12
CA ALA A 305 11.42 -18.53 -7.76
C ALA A 305 11.85 -17.38 -8.68
N MET A 306 13.05 -16.82 -8.53
CA MET A 306 13.60 -15.79 -9.44
C MET A 306 13.71 -16.29 -10.89
N ASN A 307 13.80 -17.60 -11.09
CA ASN A 307 13.77 -18.23 -12.40
C ASN A 307 12.35 -18.50 -12.93
N LEU A 308 11.33 -17.85 -12.36
CA LEU A 308 9.92 -17.98 -12.75
C LEU A 308 9.39 -19.41 -12.70
N ARG A 309 9.84 -20.23 -11.75
CA ARG A 309 9.38 -21.62 -11.59
C ARG A 309 7.90 -21.73 -11.25
N SER A 310 7.34 -20.71 -10.61
CA SER A 310 5.91 -20.58 -10.33
C SER A 310 5.33 -19.37 -11.07
N PRO A 311 5.24 -19.41 -12.41
CA PRO A 311 4.84 -18.26 -13.21
C PRO A 311 3.38 -17.84 -12.96
N TRP A 312 2.60 -18.68 -12.33
CA TRP A 312 1.19 -18.40 -12.01
C TRP A 312 1.01 -17.70 -10.67
N ASP A 313 1.97 -17.79 -9.75
CA ASP A 313 1.87 -17.14 -8.44
C ASP A 313 2.04 -15.62 -8.55
N GLY A 314 1.24 -14.93 -7.75
CA GLY A 314 1.17 -13.48 -7.70
C GLY A 314 -0.20 -12.93 -8.06
N VAL A 315 -0.26 -11.76 -8.68
CA VAL A 315 -1.51 -11.04 -8.97
C VAL A 315 -1.56 -10.62 -10.43
N TRP A 316 -2.68 -10.88 -11.07
CA TRP A 316 -3.11 -10.26 -12.32
C TRP A 316 -4.19 -9.26 -11.99
N GLY A 317 -4.14 -8.08 -12.57
CA GLY A 317 -5.21 -7.12 -12.38
C GLY A 317 -5.41 -6.20 -13.56
N ALA A 318 -6.59 -5.58 -13.59
CA ALA A 318 -6.96 -4.55 -14.55
C ALA A 318 -7.89 -3.54 -13.90
N TRP A 319 -7.89 -2.33 -14.38
CA TRP A 319 -8.76 -1.28 -13.90
C TRP A 319 -9.20 -0.34 -15.03
N LEU A 320 -10.35 0.29 -14.84
CA LEU A 320 -10.92 1.29 -15.72
C LEU A 320 -11.41 2.47 -14.87
N ASP A 321 -10.91 3.67 -15.16
CA ASP A 321 -11.33 4.94 -14.57
C ASP A 321 -12.02 5.80 -15.64
N LEU A 322 -13.31 6.04 -15.44
CA LEU A 322 -14.16 6.84 -16.33
C LEU A 322 -14.23 8.28 -15.79
N HIS A 323 -13.34 9.14 -16.24
CA HIS A 323 -13.29 10.55 -15.87
C HIS A 323 -13.82 11.41 -17.00
N ASP A 324 -15.02 11.92 -16.85
CA ASP A 324 -15.62 12.85 -17.80
C ASP A 324 -15.81 14.21 -17.12
N PRO A 325 -15.08 15.25 -17.54
CA PRO A 325 -15.22 16.58 -16.96
C PRO A 325 -16.65 17.14 -17.04
N GLN A 326 -17.42 16.74 -18.06
CA GLN A 326 -18.81 17.15 -18.23
C GLN A 326 -19.78 16.34 -17.37
N ARG A 327 -19.38 15.16 -16.93
CA ARG A 327 -20.19 14.25 -16.09
C ARG A 327 -19.35 13.69 -14.95
N PRO A 328 -18.91 14.53 -14.00
CA PRO A 328 -18.00 14.10 -12.92
C PRO A 328 -18.63 13.08 -11.96
N ARG A 329 -19.97 12.99 -11.94
CA ARG A 329 -20.73 12.09 -11.05
C ARG A 329 -21.50 11.06 -11.87
N ARG A 330 -20.80 10.01 -12.28
CA ARG A 330 -21.40 8.86 -12.98
C ARG A 330 -21.87 7.81 -11.99
N LEU A 331 -22.91 7.06 -12.36
CA LEU A 331 -23.35 5.92 -11.58
C LEU A 331 -22.21 4.92 -11.33
N VAL A 332 -21.39 4.66 -12.33
CA VAL A 332 -20.13 3.92 -12.22
C VAL A 332 -19.02 4.80 -12.83
N HIS A 333 -17.97 5.06 -12.06
CA HIS A 333 -16.80 5.80 -12.55
C HIS A 333 -15.51 5.01 -12.44
N TYR A 334 -15.47 3.95 -11.61
CA TYR A 334 -14.26 3.14 -11.44
C TYR A 334 -14.61 1.67 -11.31
N ILE A 335 -13.82 0.84 -11.97
CA ILE A 335 -13.90 -0.64 -11.87
C ILE A 335 -12.48 -1.16 -11.76
N THR A 336 -12.25 -2.12 -10.88
CA THR A 336 -11.01 -2.90 -10.81
C THR A 336 -11.32 -4.38 -10.69
N TYR A 337 -10.45 -5.20 -11.26
CA TYR A 337 -10.51 -6.65 -11.15
C TYR A 337 -9.12 -7.18 -10.81
N GLU A 338 -9.06 -8.20 -9.95
CA GLU A 338 -7.82 -8.90 -9.61
C GLU A 338 -8.05 -10.42 -9.62
N HIS A 339 -7.06 -11.14 -10.11
CA HIS A 339 -6.89 -12.58 -9.93
C HIS A 339 -5.63 -12.81 -9.11
N ILE A 340 -5.78 -13.42 -7.94
CA ILE A 340 -4.70 -13.73 -7.00
C ILE A 340 -4.48 -15.23 -6.99
N ASN A 341 -3.22 -15.65 -7.12
CA ASN A 341 -2.82 -17.05 -7.01
C ASN A 341 -1.54 -17.15 -6.17
N THR A 342 -1.60 -17.94 -5.10
CA THR A 342 -0.45 -18.27 -4.25
C THR A 342 -0.33 -19.78 -4.04
N LYS A 343 -0.92 -20.57 -4.93
CA LYS A 343 -1.11 -22.00 -4.76
C LYS A 343 0.13 -22.81 -5.08
N TRP A 344 0.93 -22.36 -6.04
CA TRP A 344 2.05 -23.15 -6.57
C TRP A 344 3.30 -23.09 -5.68
N GLN A 345 3.62 -21.92 -5.14
CA GLN A 345 4.68 -21.68 -4.16
C GLN A 345 6.00 -22.40 -4.51
N ASP A 346 6.53 -22.11 -5.69
CA ASP A 346 7.75 -22.71 -6.26
C ASP A 346 7.68 -24.24 -6.39
N GLY A 347 6.51 -24.74 -6.75
CA GLY A 347 6.25 -26.16 -6.88
C GLY A 347 6.99 -26.90 -7.99
N GLY A 348 7.77 -26.22 -8.83
CA GLY A 348 8.48 -26.80 -9.96
C GLY A 348 7.61 -27.67 -10.88
N GLY A 349 7.70 -27.51 -12.20
CA GLY A 349 7.09 -28.43 -13.15
C GLY A 349 5.56 -28.51 -13.11
N TYR A 350 4.87 -27.39 -12.89
CA TYR A 350 3.39 -27.31 -12.90
C TYR A 350 2.65 -28.03 -11.75
N LYS A 351 3.32 -28.34 -10.66
CA LYS A 351 2.74 -29.00 -9.50
C LYS A 351 2.63 -28.03 -8.32
N ALA A 352 1.42 -27.87 -7.77
CA ALA A 352 1.12 -27.01 -6.65
C ALA A 352 1.46 -27.71 -5.34
N ILE A 353 2.70 -27.63 -4.89
CA ILE A 353 3.20 -28.34 -3.71
C ILE A 353 3.54 -27.43 -2.53
N GLY A 354 3.43 -26.09 -2.67
CA GLY A 354 3.63 -25.15 -1.57
C GLY A 354 5.04 -25.18 -0.97
N ARG A 355 6.07 -25.38 -1.77
CA ARG A 355 7.46 -25.53 -1.31
C ARG A 355 8.02 -24.25 -0.70
N ALA A 356 7.73 -23.09 -1.28
CA ALA A 356 8.26 -21.81 -0.83
C ALA A 356 7.57 -21.27 0.42
N ARG A 357 6.36 -21.74 0.78
CA ARG A 357 5.59 -21.36 1.98
C ARG A 357 5.52 -19.86 2.19
N PHE A 358 4.89 -19.15 1.29
CA PHE A 358 4.79 -17.70 1.30
C PHE A 358 4.45 -17.11 2.68
N TYR A 359 5.20 -16.08 3.07
CA TYR A 359 5.15 -15.31 4.32
C TYR A 359 5.67 -16.05 5.57
N THR A 360 6.28 -17.23 5.44
CA THR A 360 6.84 -17.96 6.58
C THR A 360 8.35 -18.02 6.52
N HIS A 361 9.00 -18.24 7.67
CA HIS A 361 10.43 -18.51 7.71
C HIS A 361 10.82 -19.30 8.96
N ARG A 362 11.85 -20.15 8.86
CA ARG A 362 12.32 -21.00 9.95
C ARG A 362 12.87 -20.21 11.15
N VAL A 363 13.54 -19.09 10.89
CA VAL A 363 14.20 -18.26 11.92
C VAL A 363 13.24 -17.18 12.40
N TRP A 364 12.69 -16.38 11.48
CA TRP A 364 11.68 -15.35 11.78
C TRP A 364 10.29 -15.98 11.71
N ARG A 365 9.90 -16.74 12.75
CA ARG A 365 8.72 -17.63 12.74
C ARG A 365 7.40 -16.91 12.52
N ASP A 366 7.27 -15.68 13.01
CA ASP A 366 6.08 -14.87 12.75
C ASP A 366 5.97 -14.41 11.28
N GLY A 367 7.04 -14.58 10.50
CA GLY A 367 7.02 -14.26 9.07
C GLY A 367 6.71 -12.78 8.78
N TRP A 368 6.06 -12.54 7.65
CA TRP A 368 5.70 -11.19 7.16
C TRP A 368 4.44 -10.66 7.84
N VAL A 369 4.46 -10.57 9.14
CA VAL A 369 3.36 -10.13 10.02
C VAL A 369 3.85 -8.99 10.91
N HIS A 370 2.98 -8.07 11.30
CA HIS A 370 3.22 -7.01 12.28
C HIS A 370 1.94 -6.76 13.07
N HIS A 371 2.04 -6.80 14.41
CA HIS A 371 0.89 -6.69 15.31
C HIS A 371 -0.27 -7.65 14.97
N GLY A 372 0.06 -8.91 14.63
CA GLY A 372 -0.93 -9.95 14.37
C GLY A 372 -1.66 -9.85 13.03
N GLN A 373 -1.18 -9.03 12.09
CA GLN A 373 -1.72 -8.92 10.73
C GLN A 373 -0.60 -8.96 9.69
N THR A 374 -0.88 -9.50 8.50
CA THR A 374 0.12 -9.60 7.42
C THR A 374 0.51 -8.23 6.89
N LEU A 375 1.81 -8.01 6.66
CA LEU A 375 2.36 -6.79 6.05
C LEU A 375 1.94 -6.64 4.57
N GLY A 376 1.64 -7.75 3.91
CA GLY A 376 1.14 -7.80 2.55
C GLY A 376 -0.37 -8.04 2.50
N THR A 377 -0.81 -8.89 1.55
CA THR A 377 -2.24 -9.11 1.32
C THR A 377 -2.97 -9.70 2.54
N PRO A 378 -4.16 -9.19 2.91
CA PRO A 378 -4.98 -9.73 3.99
C PRO A 378 -5.57 -11.12 3.69
N LEU A 379 -5.48 -11.59 2.45
CA LEU A 379 -5.96 -12.93 2.06
C LEU A 379 -5.11 -14.06 2.66
N ILE A 380 -3.84 -13.80 2.94
CA ILE A 380 -2.99 -14.69 3.72
C ILE A 380 -3.35 -14.52 5.20
N LEU A 381 -3.84 -15.58 5.82
CA LEU A 381 -4.44 -15.53 7.14
C LEU A 381 -3.49 -16.01 8.21
N VAL A 382 -3.63 -15.40 9.38
CA VAL A 382 -2.83 -15.67 10.57
C VAL A 382 -3.72 -15.92 11.79
N ASP A 383 -3.18 -16.63 12.75
CA ASP A 383 -3.74 -16.76 14.11
C ASP A 383 -2.93 -15.86 15.06
N PRO A 384 -3.41 -14.64 15.39
CA PRO A 384 -2.67 -13.72 16.22
C PRO A 384 -2.32 -14.23 17.61
N SER A 385 -3.04 -15.24 18.12
CA SER A 385 -2.77 -15.84 19.44
C SER A 385 -1.42 -16.58 19.50
N LYS A 386 -0.87 -16.93 18.33
CA LYS A 386 0.43 -17.61 18.19
C LYS A 386 1.60 -16.65 17.99
N MET A 387 1.35 -15.35 17.97
CA MET A 387 2.38 -14.34 17.80
C MET A 387 3.45 -14.45 18.90
N GLY A 388 4.72 -14.43 18.49
CA GLY A 388 5.86 -14.53 19.42
C GLY A 388 6.11 -15.93 20.00
N THR A 389 5.38 -16.95 19.57
CA THR A 389 5.55 -18.33 20.03
C THR A 389 6.36 -19.17 19.04
N GLU A 390 6.65 -20.40 19.41
CA GLU A 390 7.26 -21.38 18.51
C GLU A 390 6.29 -21.98 17.49
N GLU A 391 4.98 -21.76 17.68
CA GLU A 391 3.95 -22.32 16.83
C GLU A 391 3.86 -21.62 15.48
N GLN A 392 3.27 -22.29 14.52
CA GLN A 392 2.99 -21.76 13.19
C GLN A 392 1.91 -20.69 13.28
N LEU A 393 2.27 -19.45 13.01
CA LEU A 393 1.34 -18.32 13.03
C LEU A 393 0.38 -18.32 11.82
N LEU A 394 0.88 -18.65 10.62
CA LEU A 394 0.05 -18.69 9.43
C LEU A 394 -0.89 -19.89 9.43
N VAL A 395 -2.13 -19.66 9.04
CA VAL A 395 -3.18 -20.68 8.91
C VAL A 395 -3.62 -20.91 7.47
N ASN A 396 -3.41 -19.94 6.59
CA ASN A 396 -3.73 -20.08 5.17
C ASN A 396 -2.84 -19.16 4.33
N ASN A 397 -2.05 -19.73 3.42
CA ASN A 397 -1.22 -18.99 2.48
C ASN A 397 -1.30 -19.54 1.04
N MET A 398 -2.07 -20.61 0.81
CA MET A 398 -2.33 -21.18 -0.51
C MET A 398 -3.74 -20.79 -0.95
N ILE A 399 -3.83 -19.84 -1.86
CA ILE A 399 -5.07 -19.17 -2.24
C ILE A 399 -5.17 -19.08 -3.76
N LEU A 400 -6.39 -19.20 -4.25
CA LEU A 400 -6.79 -18.81 -5.60
C LEU A 400 -8.01 -17.93 -5.47
N GLY A 401 -7.92 -16.66 -5.88
CA GLY A 401 -8.97 -15.67 -5.68
C GLY A 401 -9.29 -14.83 -6.91
N HIS A 402 -10.52 -14.32 -6.93
CA HIS A 402 -11.04 -13.38 -7.90
C HIS A 402 -11.71 -12.24 -7.16
N HIS A 403 -11.29 -11.03 -7.40
CA HIS A 403 -11.81 -9.83 -6.76
C HIS A 403 -12.33 -8.84 -7.79
N ILE A 404 -13.39 -8.15 -7.45
CA ILE A 404 -13.92 -7.01 -8.18
C ILE A 404 -14.21 -5.86 -7.22
N GLY A 405 -13.76 -4.67 -7.58
CA GLY A 405 -14.07 -3.42 -6.90
C GLY A 405 -14.75 -2.45 -7.87
N VAL A 406 -15.83 -1.81 -7.43
CA VAL A 406 -16.59 -0.84 -8.24
C VAL A 406 -16.93 0.36 -7.39
N ALA A 407 -16.82 1.57 -7.97
CA ALA A 407 -17.24 2.80 -7.31
C ALA A 407 -18.04 3.69 -8.24
N GLY A 408 -18.95 4.48 -7.63
CA GLY A 408 -19.82 5.37 -8.37
C GLY A 408 -20.49 6.43 -7.52
N HIS A 409 -21.39 7.16 -8.17
CA HIS A 409 -22.24 8.16 -7.53
C HIS A 409 -23.69 7.95 -7.93
N ALA A 410 -24.60 8.02 -6.96
CA ALA A 410 -26.04 8.05 -7.19
C ALA A 410 -26.53 9.48 -6.94
N GLY A 411 -26.79 10.20 -8.03
CA GLY A 411 -27.14 11.62 -7.99
C GLY A 411 -25.97 12.52 -7.56
N SER A 412 -26.29 13.65 -6.93
CA SER A 412 -25.31 14.68 -6.58
C SER A 412 -24.65 14.50 -5.21
N ALA A 413 -25.19 13.66 -4.36
CA ALA A 413 -24.79 13.58 -2.95
C ALA A 413 -24.24 12.22 -2.53
N LEU A 414 -24.77 11.12 -3.04
CA LEU A 414 -24.45 9.78 -2.60
C LEU A 414 -23.28 9.21 -3.41
N SER A 415 -22.19 8.87 -2.74
CA SER A 415 -21.09 8.04 -3.28
C SER A 415 -21.27 6.61 -2.79
N TRP A 416 -20.95 5.65 -3.62
CA TRP A 416 -21.00 4.24 -3.26
C TRP A 416 -19.75 3.50 -3.73
N GLU A 417 -19.35 2.51 -2.95
CA GLU A 417 -18.23 1.59 -3.19
C GLU A 417 -18.70 0.16 -2.93
N MET A 418 -18.36 -0.75 -3.80
CA MET A 418 -18.62 -2.17 -3.67
C MET A 418 -17.33 -2.94 -3.87
N MET A 419 -17.09 -3.92 -3.02
CA MET A 419 -16.00 -4.89 -3.17
C MET A 419 -16.57 -6.30 -3.00
N ALA A 420 -16.18 -7.20 -3.88
CA ALA A 420 -16.54 -8.60 -3.79
C ALA A 420 -15.34 -9.48 -4.11
N ILE A 421 -15.12 -10.51 -3.32
CA ILE A 421 -14.09 -11.51 -3.57
C ILE A 421 -14.63 -12.91 -3.40
N TYR A 422 -14.27 -13.77 -4.33
CA TYR A 422 -14.35 -15.21 -4.20
C TYR A 422 -12.94 -15.76 -4.02
N SER A 423 -12.71 -16.57 -3.00
CA SER A 423 -11.41 -17.22 -2.78
C SER A 423 -11.56 -18.69 -2.42
N ARG A 424 -10.70 -19.50 -3.03
CA ARG A 424 -10.43 -20.88 -2.66
C ARG A 424 -9.22 -20.92 -1.76
N ASN A 425 -9.39 -21.49 -0.58
CA ASN A 425 -8.39 -21.51 0.48
C ASN A 425 -7.99 -22.96 0.72
N TYR A 426 -6.69 -23.25 0.61
CA TYR A 426 -6.14 -24.60 0.71
C TYR A 426 -5.33 -24.81 2.01
N GLY A 427 -5.36 -23.82 2.91
CA GLY A 427 -4.60 -23.82 4.14
C GLY A 427 -3.10 -23.51 3.90
N ILE A 428 -2.26 -24.18 4.66
CA ILE A 428 -0.81 -24.19 4.48
C ILE A 428 -0.40 -25.60 4.06
N CYS A 429 0.68 -25.68 3.30
CA CYS A 429 1.24 -26.99 3.01
C CYS A 429 1.72 -27.65 4.30
N ARG A 430 1.21 -28.83 4.60
CA ARG A 430 1.59 -29.66 5.74
C ARG A 430 2.35 -30.86 5.22
N ASP A 431 3.65 -30.89 5.39
CA ASP A 431 4.41 -32.12 5.39
C ASP A 431 4.39 -32.66 6.84
N GLN A 432 3.64 -33.71 7.07
CA GLN A 432 3.48 -34.27 8.41
C GLN A 432 4.70 -35.08 8.88
N THR A 433 5.59 -35.50 7.96
CA THR A 433 6.64 -36.48 8.29
C THR A 433 8.03 -35.88 8.49
N SER A 434 8.33 -34.69 7.98
CA SER A 434 9.69 -34.14 7.99
C SER A 434 9.84 -32.78 8.67
N GLY A 435 9.07 -32.52 9.71
CA GLY A 435 9.22 -31.25 10.47
C GLY A 435 8.89 -30.01 9.66
N GLY A 436 8.01 -30.14 8.72
CA GLY A 436 7.35 -29.00 8.11
C GLY A 436 7.90 -28.55 6.76
N SER A 437 8.53 -29.36 5.95
CA SER A 437 8.87 -29.04 4.58
C SER A 437 7.89 -29.63 3.59
N CYS A 438 7.22 -28.83 2.78
CA CYS A 438 6.45 -29.30 1.62
C CYS A 438 7.32 -29.64 0.40
N GLY A 439 8.62 -29.64 0.57
CA GLY A 439 9.57 -30.14 -0.39
C GLY A 439 9.98 -31.57 -0.03
N GLY A 440 9.50 -32.56 -0.77
CA GLY A 440 10.12 -33.89 -0.75
C GLY A 440 11.60 -33.79 -1.08
N SER A 441 12.41 -34.75 -0.62
CA SER A 441 13.75 -34.95 -1.15
C SER A 441 13.67 -35.14 -2.67
N ALA A 442 14.76 -34.88 -3.38
CA ALA A 442 14.83 -35.13 -4.82
C ALA A 442 14.54 -36.59 -5.18
N GLU A 443 14.60 -37.49 -4.20
CA GLU A 443 14.46 -38.93 -4.35
C GLU A 443 13.01 -39.41 -4.26
N GLU A 444 12.10 -38.68 -3.56
CA GLU A 444 10.69 -39.05 -3.43
C GLU A 444 9.77 -37.84 -3.50
N PRO A 445 9.12 -37.61 -4.64
CA PRO A 445 8.18 -36.51 -4.81
C PRO A 445 7.04 -36.59 -3.78
N VAL A 446 6.69 -35.45 -3.16
CA VAL A 446 5.65 -35.36 -2.09
C VAL A 446 4.33 -36.03 -2.48
N TRP A 447 3.95 -35.98 -3.75
CA TRP A 447 2.68 -36.58 -4.26
C TRP A 447 2.72 -38.10 -4.46
N GLU A 448 3.89 -38.73 -4.36
CA GLU A 448 4.04 -40.20 -4.43
C GLU A 448 4.08 -40.83 -3.03
N ARG A 449 4.14 -40.01 -1.98
CA ARG A 449 4.19 -40.47 -0.59
C ARG A 449 2.80 -40.89 -0.13
N SER A 450 2.71 -41.98 0.61
CA SER A 450 1.47 -42.55 1.13
C SER A 450 0.75 -41.66 2.15
N ASP A 451 1.49 -40.74 2.80
CA ASP A 451 0.99 -39.78 3.79
C ASP A 451 0.61 -38.41 3.18
N TYR A 452 0.74 -38.26 1.86
CA TYR A 452 0.35 -37.05 1.17
C TYR A 452 -1.17 -36.88 1.17
N VAL A 453 -1.63 -35.80 1.81
CA VAL A 453 -3.02 -35.35 1.73
C VAL A 453 -3.13 -34.39 0.55
N PRO A 454 -3.84 -34.76 -0.52
CA PRO A 454 -4.01 -33.87 -1.65
C PRO A 454 -4.59 -32.53 -1.22
N TYR A 455 -3.97 -31.40 -1.58
CA TYR A 455 -4.39 -30.08 -1.17
C TYR A 455 -5.85 -29.75 -1.53
N HIS A 456 -6.41 -30.35 -2.56
CA HIS A 456 -7.81 -30.16 -2.95
C HIS A 456 -8.80 -30.70 -1.91
N THR A 457 -8.40 -31.62 -1.04
CA THR A 457 -9.24 -32.12 0.07
C THR A 457 -9.33 -31.13 1.23
N LEU A 458 -8.41 -30.16 1.29
CA LEU A 458 -8.40 -29.08 2.29
C LEU A 458 -9.07 -27.81 1.78
N ARG A 459 -9.59 -27.84 0.55
CA ARG A 459 -10.22 -26.68 -0.07
C ARG A 459 -11.41 -26.21 0.73
N ARG A 460 -11.44 -24.89 1.01
CA ARG A 460 -12.59 -24.18 1.58
C ARG A 460 -12.85 -22.92 0.78
N ASP A 461 -14.04 -22.80 0.25
CA ASP A 461 -14.46 -21.65 -0.55
C ASP A 461 -15.01 -20.55 0.36
N ARG A 462 -14.62 -19.27 0.10
CA ARG A 462 -15.12 -18.08 0.79
C ARG A 462 -15.57 -17.04 -0.23
N TYR A 463 -16.70 -16.42 0.08
CA TYR A 463 -17.26 -15.27 -0.62
C TYR A 463 -17.31 -14.11 0.37
N SER A 464 -16.66 -12.98 0.06
CA SER A 464 -16.69 -11.80 0.91
C SER A 464 -17.20 -10.61 0.11
N PHE A 465 -18.15 -9.88 0.66
CA PHE A 465 -18.81 -8.75 0.02
C PHE A 465 -18.80 -7.54 0.94
N LEU A 466 -18.63 -6.33 0.38
CA LEU A 466 -18.79 -5.04 1.06
C LEU A 466 -19.59 -4.09 0.16
N LEU A 467 -20.56 -3.41 0.74
CA LEU A 467 -21.16 -2.20 0.19
C LEU A 467 -20.96 -1.05 1.17
N ARG A 468 -20.37 0.04 0.71
CA ARG A 468 -20.23 1.30 1.47
C ARG A 468 -20.96 2.42 0.76
N LEU A 469 -21.75 3.15 1.53
CA LEU A 469 -22.46 4.36 1.11
C LEU A 469 -21.90 5.55 1.89
N SER A 470 -21.63 6.67 1.22
CA SER A 470 -21.08 7.88 1.85
C SER A 470 -21.75 9.11 1.29
N MET A 471 -22.02 10.09 2.17
CA MET A 471 -22.60 11.37 1.74
C MET A 471 -22.19 12.52 2.66
N PRO A 472 -22.20 13.78 2.18
CA PRO A 472 -22.06 14.94 3.04
C PRO A 472 -23.24 15.05 4.04
N LEU A 473 -22.94 15.29 5.32
CA LEU A 473 -23.95 15.39 6.37
C LEU A 473 -24.97 16.52 6.12
N GLU A 474 -24.54 17.59 5.48
CA GLU A 474 -25.36 18.72 5.07
C GLU A 474 -26.56 18.30 4.20
N ARG A 475 -26.41 17.20 3.45
CA ARG A 475 -27.50 16.65 2.62
C ARG A 475 -28.50 15.80 3.40
N LEU A 476 -28.06 15.20 4.52
CA LEU A 476 -28.96 14.45 5.40
C LEU A 476 -29.79 15.38 6.31
N PHE A 477 -29.17 16.44 6.81
CA PHE A 477 -29.77 17.34 7.79
C PHE A 477 -29.61 18.81 7.37
N PRO A 478 -30.23 19.25 6.27
CA PRO A 478 -30.04 20.61 5.75
C PRO A 478 -30.48 21.69 6.74
N THR A 479 -31.56 21.46 7.49
CA THR A 479 -32.10 22.39 8.47
C THR A 479 -31.20 22.53 9.70
N LEU A 480 -30.62 21.43 10.19
CA LEU A 480 -29.69 21.43 11.32
C LEU A 480 -28.41 22.19 10.99
N MET A 481 -27.88 21.96 9.81
CA MET A 481 -26.62 22.57 9.36
C MET A 481 -26.76 24.06 9.08
N SER A 482 -27.92 24.52 8.61
CA SER A 482 -28.19 25.95 8.40
C SER A 482 -28.32 26.76 9.71
N SER A 483 -28.58 26.09 10.83
CA SER A 483 -28.72 26.70 12.15
C SER A 483 -27.40 26.81 12.94
N LEU A 484 -26.32 26.16 12.47
CA LEU A 484 -25.03 26.23 13.16
C LEU A 484 -24.30 27.55 12.89
N PRO A 485 -23.73 28.21 13.94
CA PRO A 485 -22.93 29.41 13.75
C PRO A 485 -21.75 29.16 12.85
N GLY A 486 -21.60 29.88 11.75
CA GLY A 486 -20.50 29.76 10.79
C GLY A 486 -20.85 29.08 9.46
N SER A 487 -22.06 28.53 9.29
CA SER A 487 -22.46 27.80 8.08
C SER A 487 -22.72 28.69 6.83
N ARG A 488 -22.78 30.01 7.01
CA ARG A 488 -23.18 30.95 5.92
C ARG A 488 -22.11 31.21 4.86
N ASN A 489 -20.85 30.82 5.08
CA ASN A 489 -19.76 31.20 4.16
C ASN A 489 -19.35 30.11 3.14
N THR A 490 -19.91 28.92 3.18
CA THR A 490 -19.51 27.85 2.24
C THR A 490 -20.43 27.71 1.02
N ALA A 491 -21.61 28.34 1.02
CA ALA A 491 -22.56 28.27 -0.10
C ALA A 491 -22.26 29.30 -1.21
N GLY A 492 -21.33 30.24 -1.01
CA GLY A 492 -21.07 31.35 -1.92
C GLY A 492 -19.98 31.15 -2.98
N ALA A 493 -19.24 30.04 -2.94
CA ALA A 493 -18.04 29.87 -3.80
C ALA A 493 -18.26 29.06 -5.09
N ALA A 494 -19.49 28.72 -5.47
CA ALA A 494 -19.78 27.91 -6.65
C ALA A 494 -20.70 28.61 -7.67
N THR A 495 -20.84 29.92 -7.64
CA THR A 495 -21.49 30.66 -8.72
C THR A 495 -20.41 31.26 -9.61
N VAL A 496 -20.11 30.57 -10.70
CA VAL A 496 -19.37 31.12 -11.81
C VAL A 496 -20.30 32.18 -12.44
N HIS A 497 -19.98 33.45 -12.26
CA HIS A 497 -20.56 34.52 -13.05
C HIS A 497 -20.15 34.34 -14.51
N THR A 498 -21.08 33.99 -15.35
CA THR A 498 -20.98 34.20 -16.81
C THR A 498 -21.38 35.63 -17.05
N ASP A 499 -20.40 36.52 -17.03
CA ASP A 499 -20.60 37.85 -17.60
C ASP A 499 -20.57 37.74 -19.12
N THR A 500 -21.71 37.97 -19.74
CA THR A 500 -21.85 38.27 -21.15
C THR A 500 -21.18 39.63 -21.43
N VAL A 501 -20.05 39.59 -22.12
CA VAL A 501 -19.44 40.80 -22.68
C VAL A 501 -19.86 40.92 -24.13
N GLU A 502 -20.54 42.01 -24.44
CA GLU A 502 -20.89 42.48 -25.79
C GLU A 502 -19.64 42.69 -26.66
N GLU A 503 -19.83 42.42 -27.94
CA GLU A 503 -18.88 42.66 -29.02
C GLU A 503 -18.43 44.11 -29.11
N GLY A 504 -17.12 44.32 -29.09
CA GLY A 504 -16.45 45.53 -29.55
C GLY A 504 -15.27 45.18 -30.46
N ARG A 505 -15.45 45.34 -31.76
CA ARG A 505 -14.40 45.23 -32.80
C ARG A 505 -13.20 46.12 -32.49
N ASN A 506 -11.98 45.64 -32.54
CA ASN A 506 -10.91 46.03 -33.48
C ASN A 506 -9.55 45.43 -33.10
N GLY A 507 -8.97 44.73 -34.04
CA GLY A 507 -7.66 44.94 -34.65
C GLY A 507 -6.38 44.48 -33.91
N HIS A 508 -5.73 43.49 -34.51
CA HIS A 508 -4.28 43.25 -34.63
C HIS A 508 -3.48 42.60 -33.48
N GLY A 509 -3.00 41.41 -33.81
CA GLY A 509 -1.57 41.08 -33.66
C GLY A 509 -1.16 40.24 -32.49
N GLY A 510 -0.99 38.93 -32.73
CA GLY A 510 0.25 38.26 -32.33
C GLY A 510 0.37 37.64 -30.91
N HIS A 511 0.61 36.36 -30.95
CA HIS A 511 1.34 35.51 -30.00
C HIS A 511 0.62 34.92 -28.77
N GLY A 512 0.50 33.63 -28.86
CA GLY A 512 0.45 32.50 -27.96
C GLY A 512 0.48 32.75 -26.43
N GLY A 513 -0.70 32.77 -25.82
CA GLY A 513 -0.82 32.66 -24.38
C GLY A 513 -1.13 31.22 -23.97
N TYR A 514 -0.19 30.52 -23.37
CA TYR A 514 -0.45 29.28 -22.65
C TYR A 514 -1.33 29.61 -21.46
N SER A 515 -2.55 29.12 -21.46
CA SER A 515 -3.48 29.16 -20.34
C SER A 515 -2.91 28.37 -19.18
N GLY A 516 -2.65 29.06 -18.06
CA GLY A 516 -2.27 28.46 -16.80
C GLY A 516 -3.37 27.51 -16.32
N SER A 517 -3.07 26.22 -16.36
CA SER A 517 -3.88 25.22 -15.70
C SER A 517 -3.81 25.44 -14.19
N SER A 518 -4.95 25.77 -13.59
CA SER A 518 -5.19 25.79 -12.15
C SER A 518 -4.63 24.51 -11.52
N LEU A 519 -3.62 24.68 -10.66
CA LEU A 519 -3.09 23.62 -9.81
C LEU A 519 -4.18 23.19 -8.83
N SER A 520 -4.98 22.20 -9.23
CA SER A 520 -5.87 21.46 -8.35
C SER A 520 -5.05 20.86 -7.20
N GLN A 521 -5.60 20.95 -6.01
CA GLN A 521 -5.13 20.41 -4.72
C GLN A 521 -4.35 19.09 -4.90
N ARG A 522 -3.04 19.14 -4.81
CA ARG A 522 -2.22 17.94 -4.64
C ARG A 522 -2.31 17.56 -3.16
N SER A 523 -3.10 16.53 -2.84
CA SER A 523 -2.90 15.73 -1.64
C SER A 523 -1.41 15.35 -1.55
N SER A 524 -0.87 15.19 -0.34
CA SER A 524 0.55 14.87 -0.13
C SER A 524 0.98 13.80 -1.14
N SER A 525 2.04 14.07 -1.90
CA SER A 525 2.50 13.24 -3.01
C SER A 525 2.87 11.81 -2.62
N ALA A 526 2.94 11.52 -1.30
CA ALA A 526 3.27 10.23 -0.74
C ALA A 526 2.20 9.15 -0.96
N ASP A 527 0.92 9.53 -1.11
CA ASP A 527 -0.19 8.57 -1.16
C ASP A 527 -0.76 8.33 -2.57
N ARG A 528 -0.18 8.94 -3.60
CA ARG A 528 -0.64 8.70 -4.97
C ARG A 528 0.05 7.47 -5.53
N PRO A 529 -0.69 6.42 -5.92
CA PRO A 529 -0.08 5.33 -6.66
C PRO A 529 0.44 5.90 -7.99
N ALA A 530 1.68 5.56 -8.33
CA ALA A 530 2.27 5.93 -9.61
C ALA A 530 1.58 5.25 -10.81
N PHE A 531 0.71 4.30 -10.50
CA PHE A 531 -0.09 3.50 -11.43
C PHE A 531 -1.46 3.24 -10.79
N GLY A 532 -2.52 3.34 -11.57
CA GLY A 532 -3.89 3.19 -11.06
C GLY A 532 -4.48 4.49 -10.50
N ARG A 533 -5.61 4.37 -9.82
CA ARG A 533 -6.31 5.46 -9.17
C ARG A 533 -5.96 5.52 -7.68
N ALA A 534 -5.60 6.69 -7.20
CA ALA A 534 -5.55 6.97 -5.76
C ALA A 534 -6.97 6.92 -5.16
N ALA A 535 -7.06 6.55 -3.88
CA ALA A 535 -8.28 6.78 -3.13
C ALA A 535 -8.70 8.26 -3.24
N PRO A 536 -10.01 8.57 -3.27
CA PRO A 536 -10.47 9.95 -3.31
C PRO A 536 -9.87 10.76 -2.17
N ALA A 537 -9.43 11.98 -2.47
CA ALA A 537 -8.99 12.91 -1.42
C ALA A 537 -10.13 13.18 -0.44
N PRO A 538 -9.83 13.41 0.87
CA PRO A 538 -10.82 13.80 1.83
C PRO A 538 -11.56 15.06 1.36
N VAL A 539 -12.88 15.03 1.39
CA VAL A 539 -13.73 16.18 1.04
C VAL A 539 -13.81 17.07 2.28
N HIS A 540 -13.61 18.38 2.10
CA HIS A 540 -13.85 19.34 3.19
C HIS A 540 -15.30 19.27 3.64
N GLY A 541 -15.53 19.43 4.94
CA GLY A 541 -16.84 19.31 5.57
C GLY A 541 -17.07 17.98 6.29
N MET A 542 -18.29 17.80 6.74
CA MET A 542 -18.68 16.60 7.49
C MET A 542 -19.22 15.51 6.55
N GLN A 543 -18.61 14.35 6.60
CA GLN A 543 -19.03 13.18 5.84
C GLN A 543 -19.57 12.11 6.78
N VAL A 544 -20.65 11.46 6.38
CA VAL A 544 -21.16 10.25 7.03
C VAL A 544 -21.05 9.08 6.09
N PHE A 545 -20.82 7.90 6.64
CA PHE A 545 -20.81 6.67 5.87
C PHE A 545 -21.47 5.53 6.64
N ILE A 546 -21.97 4.57 5.88
CA ILE A 546 -22.42 3.27 6.37
C ILE A 546 -21.86 2.19 5.45
N SER A 547 -21.42 1.09 6.04
CA SER A 547 -20.93 -0.08 5.30
C SER A 547 -21.68 -1.32 5.80
N ALA A 548 -22.00 -2.22 4.89
CA ALA A 548 -22.49 -3.56 5.20
C ALA A 548 -21.55 -4.57 4.55
N ALA A 549 -21.20 -5.63 5.28
CA ALA A 549 -20.30 -6.67 4.81
C ALA A 549 -20.85 -8.06 5.14
N LEU A 550 -20.53 -9.02 4.28
CA LEU A 550 -20.94 -10.43 4.41
C LEU A 550 -19.76 -11.31 3.99
N ASP A 551 -19.47 -12.32 4.82
CA ASP A 551 -18.67 -13.49 4.40
C ASP A 551 -19.54 -14.74 4.44
N ALA A 552 -19.42 -15.58 3.42
CA ALA A 552 -20.14 -16.82 3.28
C ALA A 552 -19.24 -17.90 2.66
N GLY A 553 -19.68 -19.15 2.68
CA GLY A 553 -18.99 -20.30 2.12
C GLY A 553 -18.47 -21.26 3.18
N GLU A 554 -17.65 -22.21 2.76
CA GLU A 554 -17.17 -23.32 3.61
C GLU A 554 -16.04 -22.91 4.56
N PHE A 555 -15.53 -21.68 4.42
CA PHE A 555 -14.44 -21.18 5.25
C PHE A 555 -14.87 -20.90 6.70
N HIS A 556 -16.13 -20.57 6.91
CA HIS A 556 -16.75 -20.33 8.20
C HIS A 556 -17.90 -21.31 8.44
N ASP A 557 -18.06 -21.76 9.68
CA ASP A 557 -19.16 -22.66 10.06
C ASP A 557 -20.55 -22.04 9.82
N ARG A 558 -20.62 -20.72 9.81
CA ARG A 558 -21.81 -19.92 9.51
C ARG A 558 -21.40 -18.59 8.86
N PRO A 559 -22.28 -17.95 8.09
CA PRO A 559 -22.00 -16.65 7.50
C PRO A 559 -21.64 -15.59 8.55
N LEU A 560 -20.64 -14.75 8.25
CA LEU A 560 -20.31 -13.57 9.05
C LEU A 560 -21.02 -12.36 8.43
N ILE A 561 -21.77 -11.64 9.22
CA ILE A 561 -22.47 -10.41 8.81
C ILE A 561 -21.95 -9.27 9.69
N GLY A 562 -21.67 -8.14 9.08
CA GLY A 562 -21.21 -6.97 9.83
C GLY A 562 -21.64 -5.66 9.20
N VAL A 563 -21.71 -4.66 10.05
CA VAL A 563 -22.01 -3.29 9.68
C VAL A 563 -21.00 -2.34 10.31
N GLU A 564 -20.71 -1.25 9.63
CA GLU A 564 -19.93 -0.14 10.16
C GLU A 564 -20.64 1.16 9.79
N ALA A 565 -20.74 2.07 10.70
CA ALA A 565 -21.18 3.44 10.44
C ALA A 565 -20.22 4.43 11.08
N GLY A 566 -20.07 5.58 10.48
CA GLY A 566 -19.17 6.58 11.03
C GLY A 566 -19.38 7.96 10.43
N VAL A 567 -18.71 8.93 11.08
CA VAL A 567 -18.67 10.31 10.68
C VAL A 567 -17.22 10.79 10.68
N SER A 568 -16.87 11.63 9.74
CA SER A 568 -15.59 12.32 9.71
C SER A 568 -15.78 13.78 9.33
N LEU A 569 -14.95 14.65 9.89
CA LEU A 569 -14.92 16.08 9.63
C LEU A 569 -13.51 16.45 9.17
N THR A 570 -13.43 17.20 8.06
CA THR A 570 -12.17 17.67 7.46
C THR A 570 -12.20 19.18 7.33
N TRP A 571 -11.18 19.87 7.86
CA TRP A 571 -10.97 21.31 7.77
C TRP A 571 -9.80 21.68 6.86
#